data_cbd995650982a56af3844687e1fcda14
#
_entry.id   cbd995650982a56af3844687e1fcda14
#
_cell.length_a   1.000
_cell.length_b   1.000
_cell.length_c   1.000
_cell.angle_alpha   90.00
_cell.angle_beta   90.00
_cell.angle_gamma   90.00
#
_symmetry.space_group_name_H-M   'P 1'
#
loop_
_entity.id
_entity.type
_entity.pdbx_description
1 polymer ?
#
loop_
_entity_poly.entity_id
_entity_poly.type
_entity_poly.pdbx_seq_one_letter_code
_entity_poly.pdbx_strand_id
1 'polypeptide(L)'
;MPFVVVSLSLHASILEHMDALSQHYPGQSGVYILEKGEESLLTRAWLTESAQKTIDVQYFIWSTDNIGTLASEALLSAAERGVRVRVIVDDLLIDADPETLLSLDAHPNIQIKIYNPLHSVGRGTLSQLWHLITDFRDANQRMHDKVVIYDQTIAITGGRNMADEYYDYDHTYNFRDRDVMVAGSVLPRIQEGFNSFWQHPLSVSLTELLAEEKRDLTTEQVGSYTEWLHRYASDPLNFAPEIRIAITNMATRVEQIFTQLHWTEVDYLHDIPGKNKQRNNLGGGGQTTASLIELLSRAEKEVLIESPYLIMPEGGYDFFSGLLSKGVKVAIVTNSLASTDNLQAYSGYHKQKQKLLDLGISIYEFKPNPGIHRQLIDRYEQLGKTSPIFALHAKSLVIDGQITYIGTFNFDPRSANLNTEVGVVIDDSKIAHQVAQAIRRDMQPENSWDASVDIDQQGVGFLKRLQVDLWSLLPLDPIL
;
A
#
# COMPACT_ATOMS: atom_id res chain seq x y z
N MET A 1 22.43 -25.78 -14.92
CA MET A 1 21.13 -26.02 -15.52
C MET A 1 20.36 -27.27 -15.04
N PRO A 2 20.48 -27.79 -13.80
CA PRO A 2 19.51 -28.76 -13.28
C PRO A 2 18.66 -28.22 -12.09
N PHE A 3 18.86 -26.96 -11.65
CA PHE A 3 18.12 -26.42 -10.50
C PHE A 3 16.73 -25.84 -10.85
N VAL A 4 16.47 -25.52 -12.11
CA VAL A 4 15.21 -24.90 -12.56
C VAL A 4 14.05 -25.90 -12.64
N VAL A 5 14.31 -27.18 -12.93
CA VAL A 5 13.25 -28.15 -13.21
C VAL A 5 12.63 -28.75 -11.94
N VAL A 6 13.37 -28.81 -10.83
CA VAL A 6 12.83 -29.36 -9.55
C VAL A 6 12.01 -28.29 -8.82
N SER A 7 12.36 -27.01 -8.98
CA SER A 7 11.64 -25.87 -8.43
C SER A 7 10.23 -25.73 -9.06
N LEU A 8 10.10 -25.79 -10.38
CA LEU A 8 8.82 -25.59 -11.09
C LEU A 8 7.70 -26.57 -10.69
N SER A 9 8.01 -27.85 -10.39
CA SER A 9 6.98 -28.80 -9.98
C SER A 9 6.48 -28.61 -8.54
N LEU A 10 7.32 -28.03 -7.66
CA LEU A 10 6.94 -27.72 -6.28
C LEU A 10 6.08 -26.45 -6.22
N HIS A 11 6.40 -25.44 -7.03
CA HIS A 11 5.69 -24.15 -7.09
C HIS A 11 4.27 -24.30 -7.64
N ALA A 12 4.10 -25.08 -8.72
CA ALA A 12 2.80 -25.38 -9.31
C ALA A 12 1.83 -26.05 -8.32
N SER A 13 2.37 -26.86 -7.42
CA SER A 13 1.57 -27.61 -6.47
C SER A 13 1.00 -26.79 -5.31
N ILE A 14 1.58 -25.61 -4.99
CA ILE A 14 1.16 -24.86 -3.79
C ILE A 14 -0.09 -24.01 -4.02
N LEU A 15 -0.22 -23.30 -5.15
CA LEU A 15 -1.47 -22.58 -5.45
C LEU A 15 -2.64 -23.55 -5.64
N GLU A 16 -2.39 -24.70 -6.30
CA GLU A 16 -3.39 -25.78 -6.39
C GLU A 16 -3.70 -26.39 -5.00
N HIS A 17 -2.68 -26.54 -4.15
CA HIS A 17 -2.87 -27.01 -2.78
C HIS A 17 -3.68 -26.02 -1.94
N MET A 18 -3.47 -24.70 -2.13
CA MET A 18 -4.24 -23.67 -1.46
C MET A 18 -5.70 -23.65 -1.87
N ASP A 19 -5.99 -23.85 -3.16
CA ASP A 19 -7.36 -23.99 -3.63
C ASP A 19 -8.05 -25.21 -2.98
N ALA A 20 -7.36 -26.36 -2.94
CA ALA A 20 -7.84 -27.56 -2.26
C ALA A 20 -7.98 -27.36 -0.74
N LEU A 21 -7.05 -26.63 -0.09
CA LEU A 21 -7.09 -26.35 1.33
C LEU A 21 -8.27 -25.44 1.70
N SER A 22 -8.57 -24.45 0.87
CA SER A 22 -9.70 -23.55 1.10
C SER A 22 -11.05 -24.27 1.11
N GLN A 23 -11.17 -25.38 0.40
CA GLN A 23 -12.39 -26.20 0.39
C GLN A 23 -12.66 -26.89 1.75
N HIS A 24 -11.63 -27.05 2.60
CA HIS A 24 -11.79 -27.57 3.96
C HIS A 24 -12.33 -26.52 4.95
N TYR A 25 -12.33 -25.25 4.55
CA TYR A 25 -12.78 -24.11 5.36
C TYR A 25 -13.86 -23.28 4.65
N PRO A 26 -15.05 -23.89 4.39
CA PRO A 26 -16.10 -23.22 3.63
C PRO A 26 -16.57 -21.93 4.34
N GLY A 27 -16.65 -20.82 3.60
CA GLY A 27 -17.04 -19.53 4.13
C GLY A 27 -15.94 -18.78 4.89
N GLN A 28 -14.78 -19.40 5.10
CA GLN A 28 -13.64 -18.77 5.76
C GLN A 28 -12.52 -18.42 4.77
N SER A 29 -11.63 -17.54 5.21
CA SER A 29 -10.43 -17.15 4.48
C SER A 29 -9.20 -17.38 5.35
N GLY A 30 -8.13 -17.90 4.75
CA GLY A 30 -6.82 -17.98 5.38
C GLY A 30 -6.16 -16.61 5.39
N VAL A 31 -5.67 -16.19 6.53
CA VAL A 31 -5.06 -14.86 6.76
C VAL A 31 -3.64 -15.02 7.27
N TYR A 32 -2.71 -14.25 6.70
CA TYR A 32 -1.35 -14.09 7.21
C TYR A 32 -0.93 -12.62 7.17
N ILE A 33 -0.45 -12.10 8.30
CA ILE A 33 -0.03 -10.69 8.42
C ILE A 33 1.44 -10.55 8.01
N LEU A 34 1.71 -9.71 7.02
CA LEU A 34 3.04 -9.40 6.51
C LEU A 34 3.56 -8.09 7.15
N GLU A 35 4.27 -8.22 8.27
CA GLU A 35 4.78 -7.07 9.03
C GLU A 35 6.08 -6.50 8.46
N LYS A 36 6.98 -7.35 7.97
CA LYS A 36 8.30 -6.96 7.47
C LYS A 36 8.27 -6.65 5.98
N GLY A 37 9.01 -5.64 5.56
CA GLY A 37 9.16 -5.28 4.15
C GLY A 37 9.78 -6.41 3.33
N GLU A 38 10.89 -6.98 3.78
CA GLU A 38 11.56 -8.11 3.12
C GLU A 38 10.63 -9.33 2.97
N GLU A 39 9.93 -9.73 4.04
CA GLU A 39 9.00 -10.87 3.98
C GLU A 39 7.87 -10.63 2.97
N SER A 40 7.36 -9.39 2.94
CA SER A 40 6.30 -8.98 2.01
C SER A 40 6.78 -8.98 0.55
N LEU A 41 8.02 -8.54 0.30
CA LEU A 41 8.64 -8.58 -1.03
C LEU A 41 8.86 -10.02 -1.50
N LEU A 42 9.49 -10.84 -0.67
CA LEU A 42 9.79 -12.24 -0.99
C LEU A 42 8.53 -13.05 -1.23
N THR A 43 7.46 -12.81 -0.45
CA THR A 43 6.16 -13.46 -0.66
C THR A 43 5.57 -13.10 -2.02
N ARG A 44 5.62 -11.82 -2.43
CA ARG A 44 5.17 -11.38 -3.75
C ARG A 44 6.00 -11.98 -4.88
N ALA A 45 7.32 -11.94 -4.76
CA ALA A 45 8.23 -12.49 -5.76
C ALA A 45 7.96 -13.98 -5.97
N TRP A 46 7.84 -14.74 -4.88
CA TRP A 46 7.56 -16.17 -4.94
C TRP A 46 6.18 -16.49 -5.52
N LEU A 47 5.13 -15.75 -5.14
CA LEU A 47 3.79 -15.91 -5.71
C LEU A 47 3.77 -15.59 -7.20
N THR A 48 4.51 -14.55 -7.63
CA THR A 48 4.66 -14.20 -9.04
C THR A 48 5.36 -15.32 -9.83
N GLU A 49 6.41 -15.92 -9.26
CA GLU A 49 7.10 -17.07 -9.86
C GLU A 49 6.22 -18.32 -9.91
N SER A 50 5.37 -18.51 -8.90
CA SER A 50 4.49 -19.68 -8.76
C SER A 50 3.21 -19.61 -9.59
N ALA A 51 2.79 -18.41 -9.99
CA ALA A 51 1.56 -18.20 -10.75
C ALA A 51 1.59 -18.92 -12.11
N GLN A 52 0.45 -19.53 -12.48
CA GLN A 52 0.31 -20.35 -13.70
C GLN A 52 -0.75 -19.83 -14.66
N LYS A 53 -1.73 -19.09 -14.19
CA LYS A 53 -2.90 -18.67 -14.97
C LYS A 53 -2.97 -17.16 -15.11
N THR A 54 -3.02 -16.44 -13.98
CA THR A 54 -3.27 -15.00 -13.98
C THR A 54 -2.55 -14.28 -12.85
N ILE A 55 -2.08 -13.07 -13.14
CA ILE A 55 -1.66 -12.10 -12.12
C ILE A 55 -2.38 -10.80 -12.41
N ASP A 56 -3.17 -10.32 -11.44
CA ASP A 56 -3.87 -9.04 -11.52
C ASP A 56 -3.26 -8.08 -10.50
N VAL A 57 -2.79 -6.94 -10.98
CA VAL A 57 -2.02 -5.95 -10.21
C VAL A 57 -2.73 -4.61 -10.23
N GLN A 58 -2.94 -4.02 -9.07
CA GLN A 58 -3.56 -2.70 -8.91
C GLN A 58 -2.75 -1.91 -7.88
N TYR A 59 -2.05 -0.84 -8.31
CA TYR A 59 -1.18 -0.03 -7.46
C TYR A 59 -1.34 1.47 -7.68
N PHE A 60 -1.19 2.22 -6.59
CA PHE A 60 -1.12 3.68 -6.64
C PHE A 60 0.25 4.17 -7.11
N ILE A 61 1.35 3.60 -6.57
CA ILE A 61 2.73 3.90 -6.96
C ILE A 61 3.39 2.64 -7.47
N TRP A 62 4.00 2.74 -8.66
CA TRP A 62 4.96 1.79 -9.20
C TRP A 62 6.19 2.57 -9.65
N SER A 63 7.27 2.47 -8.88
CA SER A 63 8.52 3.20 -9.11
C SER A 63 9.38 2.55 -10.19
N THR A 64 10.33 3.31 -10.73
CA THR A 64 11.42 2.79 -11.60
C THR A 64 12.72 2.53 -10.84
N ASP A 65 12.67 2.55 -9.52
CA ASP A 65 13.78 2.17 -8.64
C ASP A 65 14.11 0.67 -8.73
N ASN A 66 14.98 0.20 -7.83
CA ASN A 66 15.43 -1.19 -7.86
C ASN A 66 14.27 -2.19 -7.70
N ILE A 67 13.39 -1.98 -6.71
CA ILE A 67 12.26 -2.88 -6.44
C ILE A 67 11.21 -2.83 -7.55
N GLY A 68 10.86 -1.64 -8.04
CA GLY A 68 9.91 -1.52 -9.13
C GLY A 68 10.41 -2.15 -10.44
N THR A 69 11.72 -2.03 -10.71
CA THR A 69 12.37 -2.68 -11.87
C THR A 69 12.37 -4.20 -11.73
N LEU A 70 12.72 -4.74 -10.56
CA LEU A 70 12.70 -6.18 -10.29
C LEU A 70 11.28 -6.77 -10.36
N ALA A 71 10.29 -6.02 -9.85
CA ALA A 71 8.89 -6.42 -9.95
C ALA A 71 8.39 -6.43 -11.41
N SER A 72 8.82 -5.48 -12.22
CA SER A 72 8.50 -5.43 -13.65
C SER A 72 9.09 -6.64 -14.40
N GLU A 73 10.34 -7.00 -14.10
CA GLU A 73 10.95 -8.21 -14.66
C GLU A 73 10.24 -9.48 -14.22
N ALA A 74 9.86 -9.59 -12.95
CA ALA A 74 9.13 -10.76 -12.44
C ALA A 74 7.77 -10.94 -13.16
N LEU A 75 7.05 -9.85 -13.45
CA LEU A 75 5.82 -9.90 -14.24
C LEU A 75 6.09 -10.31 -15.69
N LEU A 76 7.16 -9.78 -16.30
CA LEU A 76 7.58 -10.17 -17.66
C LEU A 76 7.91 -11.66 -17.72
N SER A 77 8.74 -12.15 -16.80
CA SER A 77 9.09 -13.57 -16.70
C SER A 77 7.85 -14.46 -16.49
N ALA A 78 6.86 -14.01 -15.70
CA ALA A 78 5.59 -14.74 -15.56
C ALA A 78 4.81 -14.77 -16.88
N ALA A 79 4.75 -13.66 -17.60
CA ALA A 79 4.08 -13.57 -18.91
C ALA A 79 4.75 -14.45 -19.97
N GLU A 80 6.08 -14.55 -19.98
CA GLU A 80 6.83 -15.46 -20.86
C GLU A 80 6.56 -16.94 -20.55
N ARG A 81 6.24 -17.27 -19.30
CA ARG A 81 5.75 -18.62 -18.94
C ARG A 81 4.30 -18.88 -19.40
N GLY A 82 3.61 -17.88 -19.95
CA GLY A 82 2.23 -17.97 -20.42
C GLY A 82 1.17 -17.48 -19.42
N VAL A 83 1.58 -16.88 -18.30
CA VAL A 83 0.67 -16.28 -17.33
C VAL A 83 0.08 -15.00 -17.92
N ARG A 84 -1.23 -14.82 -17.82
CA ARG A 84 -1.88 -13.56 -18.20
C ARG A 84 -1.72 -12.52 -17.10
N VAL A 85 -1.06 -11.43 -17.41
CA VAL A 85 -0.77 -10.32 -16.48
C VAL A 85 -1.62 -9.11 -16.85
N ARG A 86 -2.38 -8.58 -15.89
CA ARG A 86 -3.11 -7.31 -16.01
C ARG A 86 -2.63 -6.35 -14.95
N VAL A 87 -2.26 -5.14 -15.36
CA VAL A 87 -1.74 -4.11 -14.46
C VAL A 87 -2.59 -2.84 -14.58
N ILE A 88 -3.08 -2.33 -13.46
CA ILE A 88 -3.68 -0.99 -13.35
C ILE A 88 -2.80 -0.17 -12.42
N VAL A 89 -2.33 0.99 -12.87
CA VAL A 89 -1.60 1.95 -12.06
C VAL A 89 -2.26 3.33 -12.16
N ASP A 90 -2.15 4.11 -11.07
CA ASP A 90 -2.64 5.50 -11.08
C ASP A 90 -1.68 6.40 -11.86
N ASP A 91 -2.21 7.39 -12.59
CA ASP A 91 -1.43 8.30 -13.43
C ASP A 91 -0.49 9.23 -12.63
N LEU A 92 -0.80 9.49 -11.36
CA LEU A 92 -0.14 10.58 -10.61
C LEU A 92 1.34 10.33 -10.34
N LEU A 93 1.75 9.07 -10.13
CA LEU A 93 3.08 8.71 -9.64
C LEU A 93 3.73 7.59 -10.48
N ILE A 94 3.50 7.60 -11.79
CA ILE A 94 4.25 6.79 -12.75
C ILE A 94 5.49 7.57 -13.15
N ASP A 95 6.66 7.10 -12.75
CA ASP A 95 7.96 7.70 -13.09
C ASP A 95 8.63 7.01 -14.30
N ALA A 96 7.97 6.02 -14.90
CA ALA A 96 8.49 5.29 -16.05
C ALA A 96 8.29 6.09 -17.35
N ASP A 97 9.31 6.11 -18.20
CA ASP A 97 9.19 6.68 -19.52
C ASP A 97 8.23 5.86 -20.42
N PRO A 98 7.60 6.50 -21.43
CA PRO A 98 6.64 5.83 -22.31
C PRO A 98 7.19 4.60 -23.02
N GLU A 99 8.47 4.60 -23.42
CA GLU A 99 9.10 3.49 -24.14
C GLU A 99 9.21 2.24 -23.25
N THR A 100 9.59 2.43 -21.99
CA THR A 100 9.64 1.38 -20.95
C THR A 100 8.28 0.71 -20.78
N LEU A 101 7.24 1.51 -20.55
CA LEU A 101 5.88 1.01 -20.33
C LEU A 101 5.33 0.29 -21.57
N LEU A 102 5.51 0.88 -22.75
CA LEU A 102 5.09 0.28 -24.01
C LEU A 102 5.84 -1.00 -24.35
N SER A 103 7.11 -1.12 -23.96
CA SER A 103 7.89 -2.33 -24.16
C SER A 103 7.35 -3.50 -23.35
N LEU A 104 6.89 -3.26 -22.13
CA LEU A 104 6.18 -4.27 -21.33
C LEU A 104 4.81 -4.63 -21.93
N ASP A 105 4.00 -3.62 -22.31
CA ASP A 105 2.67 -3.80 -22.88
C ASP A 105 2.70 -4.44 -24.28
N ALA A 106 3.88 -4.47 -24.96
CA ALA A 106 4.08 -5.16 -26.21
C ALA A 106 4.06 -6.69 -26.08
N HIS A 107 4.26 -7.24 -24.87
CA HIS A 107 4.18 -8.67 -24.63
C HIS A 107 2.72 -9.15 -24.71
N PRO A 108 2.39 -10.23 -25.48
CA PRO A 108 1.00 -10.64 -25.73
C PRO A 108 0.22 -11.03 -24.48
N ASN A 109 0.90 -11.41 -23.40
CA ASN A 109 0.29 -11.81 -22.13
C ASN A 109 0.29 -10.69 -21.07
N ILE A 110 0.77 -9.48 -21.41
CA ILE A 110 0.75 -8.32 -20.51
C ILE A 110 -0.22 -7.27 -21.05
N GLN A 111 -1.04 -6.71 -20.17
CA GLN A 111 -1.92 -5.59 -20.48
C GLN A 111 -1.81 -4.55 -19.39
N ILE A 112 -1.48 -3.31 -19.74
CA ILE A 112 -1.33 -2.20 -18.80
C ILE A 112 -2.43 -1.17 -19.05
N LYS A 113 -3.08 -0.73 -17.98
CA LYS A 113 -4.03 0.37 -17.97
C LYS A 113 -3.61 1.44 -16.99
N ILE A 114 -3.82 2.69 -17.37
CA ILE A 114 -3.61 3.85 -16.51
C ILE A 114 -4.96 4.33 -16.00
N TYR A 115 -5.11 4.44 -14.68
CA TYR A 115 -6.34 4.95 -14.09
C TYR A 115 -6.32 6.47 -14.06
N ASN A 116 -7.42 7.07 -14.51
CA ASN A 116 -7.67 8.51 -14.52
C ASN A 116 -6.49 9.33 -15.12
N PRO A 117 -6.09 9.05 -16.38
CA PRO A 117 -4.91 9.64 -17.01
C PRO A 117 -5.16 11.11 -17.35
N LEU A 118 -4.75 12.02 -16.50
CA LEU A 118 -4.94 13.46 -16.68
C LEU A 118 -3.65 14.18 -17.08
N HIS A 119 -2.46 13.75 -16.64
CA HIS A 119 -1.34 14.67 -16.61
C HIS A 119 0.07 14.14 -16.84
N SER A 120 0.42 12.89 -16.61
CA SER A 120 1.83 12.52 -16.51
C SER A 120 2.42 11.84 -17.73
N VAL A 121 1.64 11.13 -18.50
CA VAL A 121 2.15 10.38 -19.64
C VAL A 121 2.11 11.22 -20.91
N GLY A 122 3.29 11.67 -21.40
CA GLY A 122 3.48 12.27 -22.72
C GLY A 122 3.13 13.77 -22.90
N ARG A 123 2.84 14.54 -21.82
CA ARG A 123 2.44 15.96 -21.94
C ARG A 123 3.35 16.95 -21.21
N GLY A 124 3.62 18.11 -21.83
CA GLY A 124 4.47 19.17 -21.28
C GLY A 124 3.86 19.94 -20.09
N THR A 125 4.72 20.44 -19.20
CA THR A 125 4.41 21.05 -17.89
C THR A 125 3.42 22.24 -17.88
N LEU A 126 3.27 22.98 -18.95
CA LEU A 126 2.39 24.17 -19.02
C LEU A 126 0.91 23.82 -19.22
N SER A 127 0.60 22.73 -19.93
CA SER A 127 -0.77 22.24 -20.06
C SER A 127 -1.27 21.59 -18.76
N GLN A 128 -0.38 21.01 -17.97
CA GLN A 128 -0.66 20.42 -16.67
C GLN A 128 -1.17 21.45 -15.66
N LEU A 129 -0.57 22.63 -15.62
CA LEU A 129 -0.96 23.70 -14.68
C LEU A 129 -2.36 24.26 -14.96
N TRP A 130 -2.76 24.36 -16.24
CA TRP A 130 -4.07 24.88 -16.64
C TRP A 130 -5.20 23.90 -16.31
N HIS A 131 -5.00 22.60 -16.55
CA HIS A 131 -5.95 21.55 -16.22
C HIS A 131 -6.12 21.34 -14.70
N LEU A 132 -5.05 21.55 -13.91
CA LEU A 132 -5.12 21.53 -12.43
C LEU A 132 -6.09 22.59 -11.87
N ILE A 133 -6.28 23.70 -12.57
CA ILE A 133 -7.17 24.78 -12.14
C ILE A 133 -8.61 24.56 -12.62
N THR A 134 -8.80 24.03 -13.82
CA THR A 134 -10.13 23.84 -14.43
C THR A 134 -10.83 22.56 -13.96
N ASP A 135 -10.07 21.48 -13.75
CA ASP A 135 -10.58 20.16 -13.38
C ASP A 135 -10.02 19.67 -12.04
N PHE A 136 -9.87 20.62 -11.09
CA PHE A 136 -9.20 20.41 -9.80
C PHE A 136 -9.70 19.16 -9.05
N ARG A 137 -11.01 18.88 -9.09
CA ARG A 137 -11.57 17.71 -8.44
C ARG A 137 -11.17 16.42 -9.14
N ASP A 138 -11.35 16.34 -10.46
CA ASP A 138 -11.05 15.14 -11.25
C ASP A 138 -9.55 14.82 -11.18
N ALA A 139 -8.70 15.83 -11.12
CA ALA A 139 -7.26 15.69 -10.90
C ALA A 139 -6.91 15.12 -9.51
N ASN A 140 -7.76 15.33 -8.51
CA ASN A 140 -7.55 14.86 -7.15
C ASN A 140 -8.24 13.52 -6.81
N GLN A 141 -9.05 12.97 -7.72
CA GLN A 141 -9.65 11.64 -7.55
C GLN A 141 -8.69 10.56 -8.02
N ARG A 142 -8.01 9.90 -7.07
CA ARG A 142 -6.96 8.93 -7.34
C ARG A 142 -7.34 7.53 -6.90
N MET A 143 -6.76 6.54 -7.55
CA MET A 143 -6.85 5.15 -7.15
C MET A 143 -5.75 4.85 -6.14
N HIS A 144 -6.09 4.91 -4.85
CA HIS A 144 -5.11 4.64 -3.78
C HIS A 144 -5.05 3.16 -3.39
N ASP A 145 -5.63 2.31 -4.19
CA ASP A 145 -5.71 0.87 -3.99
C ASP A 145 -4.34 0.19 -4.19
N LYS A 146 -4.07 -0.86 -3.42
CA LYS A 146 -2.86 -1.67 -3.50
C LYS A 146 -3.23 -3.14 -3.33
N VAL A 147 -3.35 -3.85 -4.45
CA VAL A 147 -3.79 -5.25 -4.48
C VAL A 147 -3.01 -6.02 -5.54
N VAL A 148 -2.58 -7.23 -5.23
CA VAL A 148 -2.11 -8.21 -6.21
C VAL A 148 -2.87 -9.51 -6.00
N ILE A 149 -3.39 -10.09 -7.08
CA ILE A 149 -4.15 -11.35 -7.06
C ILE A 149 -3.42 -12.37 -7.94
N TYR A 150 -3.14 -13.54 -7.39
CA TYR A 150 -2.43 -14.64 -8.06
C TYR A 150 -3.38 -15.80 -8.30
N ASP A 151 -3.56 -16.21 -9.56
CA ASP A 151 -4.40 -17.31 -10.02
C ASP A 151 -5.83 -17.31 -9.46
N GLN A 152 -6.33 -16.16 -8.99
CA GLN A 152 -7.60 -15.99 -8.27
C GLN A 152 -7.69 -16.81 -6.97
N THR A 153 -6.57 -17.28 -6.44
CA THR A 153 -6.46 -18.17 -5.29
C THR A 153 -5.92 -17.46 -4.06
N ILE A 154 -4.96 -16.53 -4.26
CA ILE A 154 -4.32 -15.74 -3.19
C ILE A 154 -4.31 -14.27 -3.61
N ALA A 155 -4.53 -13.39 -2.63
CA ALA A 155 -4.31 -11.95 -2.80
C ALA A 155 -3.45 -11.38 -1.68
N ILE A 156 -2.72 -10.31 -1.98
CA ILE A 156 -2.03 -9.47 -1.00
C ILE A 156 -2.55 -8.05 -1.16
N THR A 157 -2.95 -7.44 -0.04
CA THR A 157 -3.34 -6.03 0.05
C THR A 157 -2.78 -5.40 1.32
N GLY A 158 -2.75 -4.06 1.39
CA GLY A 158 -2.24 -3.33 2.54
C GLY A 158 -1.73 -1.95 2.17
N GLY A 159 -0.77 -1.43 2.93
CA GLY A 159 -0.29 -0.05 2.74
C GLY A 159 0.85 0.07 1.73
N ARG A 160 1.62 -1.00 1.43
CA ARG A 160 2.84 -0.94 0.61
C ARG A 160 2.56 -0.70 -0.86
N ASN A 161 3.24 0.30 -1.42
CA ASN A 161 3.39 0.47 -2.86
C ASN A 161 4.57 -0.36 -3.40
N MET A 162 4.86 -0.24 -4.71
CA MET A 162 5.97 -0.94 -5.33
C MET A 162 7.13 0.05 -5.55
N ALA A 163 7.94 0.24 -4.48
CA ALA A 163 9.12 1.10 -4.45
C ALA A 163 10.04 0.72 -3.28
N ASP A 164 11.33 1.08 -3.37
CA ASP A 164 12.41 0.66 -2.48
C ASP A 164 12.11 0.94 -1.00
N GLU A 165 11.54 2.10 -0.68
CA GLU A 165 11.25 2.53 0.68
C GLU A 165 10.18 1.70 1.39
N TYR A 166 9.34 0.96 0.66
CA TYR A 166 8.31 0.09 1.25
C TYR A 166 8.82 -1.29 1.65
N TYR A 167 10.02 -1.65 1.19
CA TYR A 167 10.61 -2.98 1.39
C TYR A 167 11.97 -2.92 2.07
N ASP A 168 12.27 -1.82 2.77
CA ASP A 168 13.51 -1.60 3.54
C ASP A 168 14.77 -1.50 2.66
N TYR A 169 14.64 -1.07 1.41
CA TYR A 169 15.75 -0.96 0.45
C TYR A 169 16.32 0.44 0.29
N ASP A 170 15.57 1.48 0.63
CA ASP A 170 16.09 2.85 0.55
C ASP A 170 17.09 3.13 1.67
N HIS A 171 18.19 3.82 1.33
CA HIS A 171 19.27 4.14 2.27
C HIS A 171 19.01 5.41 3.08
N THR A 172 18.00 6.19 2.71
CA THR A 172 17.69 7.48 3.31
C THR A 172 16.36 7.49 4.06
N TYR A 173 15.37 6.72 3.56
CA TYR A 173 14.02 6.76 4.04
C TYR A 173 13.29 5.42 3.85
N ASN A 174 12.70 4.86 4.90
CA ASN A 174 11.90 3.63 4.80
C ASN A 174 10.58 3.75 5.55
N PHE A 175 9.61 2.93 5.15
CA PHE A 175 8.28 2.92 5.74
C PHE A 175 8.05 1.71 6.66
N ARG A 176 7.56 2.01 7.87
CA ARG A 176 6.90 1.03 8.72
C ARG A 176 5.48 0.81 8.18
N ASP A 177 5.26 -0.28 7.51
CA ASP A 177 3.99 -0.58 6.85
C ASP A 177 3.52 -2.01 7.15
N ARG A 178 2.26 -2.33 6.80
CA ARG A 178 1.64 -3.64 7.01
C ARG A 178 0.81 -4.04 5.81
N ASP A 179 1.01 -5.30 5.36
CA ASP A 179 0.16 -5.96 4.39
C ASP A 179 -0.48 -7.19 5.02
N VAL A 180 -1.44 -7.74 4.31
CA VAL A 180 -2.08 -9.01 4.62
C VAL A 180 -2.20 -9.87 3.37
N MET A 181 -1.80 -11.12 3.48
CA MET A 181 -2.06 -12.16 2.49
C MET A 181 -3.34 -12.88 2.86
N VAL A 182 -4.22 -13.05 1.90
CA VAL A 182 -5.50 -13.75 2.08
C VAL A 182 -5.73 -14.79 0.99
N ALA A 183 -6.40 -15.90 1.37
CA ALA A 183 -6.83 -16.97 0.48
C ALA A 183 -8.25 -17.41 0.83
N GLY A 184 -8.96 -18.08 -0.07
CA GLY A 184 -10.27 -18.67 0.23
C GLY A 184 -11.45 -17.76 -0.08
N SER A 185 -12.47 -17.74 0.80
CA SER A 185 -13.81 -17.23 0.49
C SER A 185 -13.88 -15.73 0.14
N VAL A 186 -12.91 -14.92 0.55
CA VAL A 186 -12.86 -13.48 0.25
C VAL A 186 -12.42 -13.16 -1.18
N LEU A 187 -11.71 -14.08 -1.85
CA LEU A 187 -11.06 -13.84 -3.15
C LEU A 187 -12.03 -13.40 -4.27
N PRO A 188 -13.23 -13.99 -4.43
CA PRO A 188 -14.17 -13.55 -5.45
C PRO A 188 -14.53 -12.05 -5.32
N ARG A 189 -14.66 -11.54 -4.09
CA ARG A 189 -14.98 -10.13 -3.83
C ARG A 189 -13.79 -9.21 -4.14
N ILE A 190 -12.57 -9.64 -3.84
CA ILE A 190 -11.35 -8.91 -4.22
C ILE A 190 -11.23 -8.86 -5.74
N GLN A 191 -11.48 -9.99 -6.41
CA GLN A 191 -11.46 -10.08 -7.87
C GLN A 191 -12.54 -9.21 -8.54
N GLU A 192 -13.74 -9.13 -7.94
CA GLU A 192 -14.81 -8.25 -8.40
C GLU A 192 -14.38 -6.77 -8.27
N GLY A 193 -13.79 -6.39 -7.14
CA GLY A 193 -13.21 -5.07 -6.92
C GLY A 193 -12.22 -4.70 -8.04
N PHE A 194 -11.20 -5.53 -8.28
CA PHE A 194 -10.24 -5.34 -9.37
C PHE A 194 -10.92 -5.23 -10.74
N ASN A 195 -11.84 -6.13 -11.07
CA ASN A 195 -12.54 -6.14 -12.36
C ASN A 195 -13.39 -4.89 -12.57
N SER A 196 -13.96 -4.31 -11.51
CA SER A 196 -14.72 -3.06 -11.58
C SER A 196 -13.85 -1.89 -12.06
N PHE A 197 -12.59 -1.81 -11.58
CA PHE A 197 -11.62 -0.83 -12.05
C PHE A 197 -11.12 -1.16 -13.46
N TRP A 198 -10.82 -2.43 -13.73
CA TRP A 198 -10.31 -2.86 -15.03
C TRP A 198 -11.25 -2.51 -16.17
N GLN A 199 -12.55 -2.64 -15.96
CA GLN A 199 -13.59 -2.39 -16.98
C GLN A 199 -14.06 -0.93 -17.02
N HIS A 200 -13.68 -0.12 -16.03
CA HIS A 200 -14.20 1.25 -15.92
C HIS A 200 -13.58 2.16 -16.99
N PRO A 201 -14.37 3.12 -17.56
CA PRO A 201 -13.86 4.06 -18.57
C PRO A 201 -12.70 4.95 -18.11
N LEU A 202 -12.51 5.14 -16.80
CA LEU A 202 -11.32 5.85 -16.26
C LEU A 202 -10.03 5.03 -16.37
N SER A 203 -10.10 3.73 -16.62
CA SER A 203 -8.93 2.86 -16.83
C SER A 203 -8.64 2.71 -18.32
N VAL A 204 -7.85 3.61 -18.85
CA VAL A 204 -7.49 3.70 -20.28
C VAL A 204 -6.30 2.76 -20.57
N SER A 205 -6.36 2.04 -21.68
CA SER A 205 -5.22 1.19 -22.07
C SER A 205 -4.00 2.03 -22.43
N LEU A 206 -2.83 1.56 -22.04
CA LEU A 206 -1.57 2.24 -22.34
C LEU A 206 -1.37 2.43 -23.83
N THR A 207 -1.71 1.41 -24.62
CA THR A 207 -1.68 1.45 -26.10
C THR A 207 -2.54 2.56 -26.68
N GLU A 208 -3.72 2.84 -26.09
CA GLU A 208 -4.60 3.93 -26.54
C GLU A 208 -4.05 5.28 -26.11
N LEU A 209 -3.57 5.37 -24.86
CA LEU A 209 -3.06 6.60 -24.29
C LEU A 209 -1.79 7.10 -25.00
N LEU A 210 -0.89 6.18 -25.35
CA LEU A 210 0.41 6.44 -26.00
C LEU A 210 0.40 6.00 -27.48
N ALA A 211 -0.68 6.24 -28.20
CA ALA A 211 -0.82 5.78 -29.58
C ALA A 211 0.18 6.42 -30.55
N GLU A 212 0.67 7.64 -30.27
CA GLU A 212 1.69 8.32 -31.08
C GLU A 212 3.07 7.71 -30.82
N GLU A 213 3.47 7.57 -29.58
CA GLU A 213 4.75 6.99 -29.14
C GLU A 213 4.86 5.52 -29.56
N LYS A 214 3.75 4.77 -29.51
CA LYS A 214 3.71 3.37 -29.96
C LYS A 214 4.05 3.21 -31.44
N ARG A 215 3.72 4.18 -32.30
CA ARG A 215 4.04 4.12 -33.73
C ARG A 215 5.55 4.14 -34.00
N ASP A 216 6.29 4.79 -33.12
CA ASP A 216 7.74 4.96 -33.22
C ASP A 216 8.53 3.82 -32.55
N LEU A 217 7.85 2.99 -31.73
CA LEU A 217 8.48 1.88 -31.02
C LEU A 217 8.81 0.73 -31.98
N THR A 218 10.09 0.41 -32.09
CA THR A 218 10.57 -0.69 -32.94
C THR A 218 10.65 -2.02 -32.19
N THR A 219 10.56 -3.12 -32.90
CA THR A 219 10.75 -4.46 -32.31
C THR A 219 12.14 -4.63 -31.68
N GLU A 220 13.16 -3.94 -32.22
CA GLU A 220 14.52 -3.95 -31.67
C GLU A 220 14.58 -3.26 -30.31
N GLN A 221 13.88 -2.13 -30.13
CA GLN A 221 13.79 -1.43 -28.84
C GLN A 221 13.09 -2.29 -27.80
N VAL A 222 11.95 -2.90 -28.12
CA VAL A 222 11.24 -3.85 -27.25
C VAL A 222 12.18 -4.99 -26.82
N GLY A 223 12.88 -5.62 -27.77
CA GLY A 223 13.82 -6.69 -27.49
C GLY A 223 14.97 -6.25 -26.59
N SER A 224 15.54 -5.06 -26.86
CA SER A 224 16.62 -4.50 -26.04
C SER A 224 16.19 -4.22 -24.62
N TYR A 225 14.96 -3.72 -24.41
CA TYR A 225 14.40 -3.46 -23.08
C TYR A 225 14.15 -4.77 -22.30
N THR A 226 13.56 -5.78 -22.96
CA THR A 226 13.36 -7.11 -22.39
C THR A 226 14.69 -7.73 -21.92
N GLU A 227 15.71 -7.71 -22.79
CA GLU A 227 17.05 -8.21 -22.44
C GLU A 227 17.70 -7.41 -21.32
N TRP A 228 17.46 -6.09 -21.25
CA TRP A 228 17.97 -5.27 -20.18
C TRP A 228 17.32 -5.64 -18.84
N LEU A 229 16.00 -5.82 -18.76
CA LEU A 229 15.30 -6.26 -17.55
C LEU A 229 15.85 -7.59 -17.02
N HIS A 230 15.99 -8.60 -17.88
CA HIS A 230 16.55 -9.89 -17.48
C HIS A 230 17.99 -9.81 -17.01
N ARG A 231 18.82 -8.98 -17.65
CA ARG A 231 20.20 -8.73 -17.19
C ARG A 231 20.21 -8.04 -15.85
N TYR A 232 19.33 -7.04 -15.65
CA TYR A 232 19.22 -6.31 -14.39
C TYR A 232 18.85 -7.25 -13.25
N ALA A 233 17.84 -8.08 -13.41
CA ALA A 233 17.39 -9.02 -12.39
C ALA A 233 18.41 -10.15 -12.11
N SER A 234 19.19 -10.53 -13.11
CA SER A 234 20.24 -11.54 -12.96
C SER A 234 21.54 -11.01 -12.35
N ASP A 235 21.72 -9.69 -12.26
CA ASP A 235 22.91 -9.09 -11.69
C ASP A 235 22.90 -9.23 -10.15
N PRO A 236 23.84 -10.00 -9.57
CA PRO A 236 23.87 -10.18 -8.12
C PRO A 236 24.16 -8.90 -7.34
N LEU A 237 24.62 -7.82 -7.96
CA LEU A 237 24.85 -6.53 -7.31
C LEU A 237 23.55 -5.79 -6.97
N ASN A 238 22.45 -6.12 -7.63
CA ASN A 238 21.14 -5.54 -7.37
C ASN A 238 20.45 -6.10 -6.10
N PHE A 239 21.08 -7.07 -5.46
CA PHE A 239 20.57 -7.67 -4.24
C PHE A 239 21.62 -7.66 -3.12
N ALA A 240 21.21 -7.26 -1.92
CA ALA A 240 22.05 -7.47 -0.73
C ALA A 240 22.32 -8.97 -0.52
N PRO A 241 23.47 -9.38 0.03
CA PRO A 241 23.82 -10.79 0.23
C PRO A 241 22.74 -11.59 1.00
N GLU A 242 22.10 -10.96 1.96
CA GLU A 242 21.03 -11.55 2.80
C GLU A 242 19.78 -11.85 2.01
N ILE A 243 19.40 -10.94 1.12
CA ILE A 243 18.26 -11.14 0.22
C ILE A 243 18.52 -12.31 -0.73
N ARG A 244 19.73 -12.45 -1.24
CA ARG A 244 20.09 -13.62 -2.05
C ARG A 244 19.95 -14.93 -1.28
N ILE A 245 20.36 -14.94 0.00
CA ILE A 245 20.16 -16.08 0.89
C ILE A 245 18.66 -16.31 1.12
N ALA A 246 17.90 -15.24 1.37
CA ALA A 246 16.46 -15.33 1.58
C ALA A 246 15.73 -15.84 0.33
N ILE A 247 16.10 -15.38 -0.88
CA ILE A 247 15.59 -15.90 -2.15
C ILE A 247 15.91 -17.39 -2.30
N THR A 248 17.14 -17.82 -1.97
CA THR A 248 17.53 -19.23 -2.03
C THR A 248 16.71 -20.12 -1.10
N ASN A 249 16.34 -19.58 0.08
CA ASN A 249 15.55 -20.30 1.09
C ASN A 249 14.04 -20.04 0.95
N MET A 250 13.62 -19.31 -0.08
CA MET A 250 12.27 -18.77 -0.21
C MET A 250 11.18 -19.86 -0.20
N ALA A 251 11.39 -20.96 -0.90
CA ALA A 251 10.42 -22.06 -0.94
C ALA A 251 10.07 -22.55 0.47
N THR A 252 11.08 -22.78 1.32
CA THR A 252 10.87 -23.24 2.71
C THR A 252 10.19 -22.17 3.57
N ARG A 253 10.55 -20.91 3.42
CA ARG A 253 9.91 -19.80 4.17
C ARG A 253 8.44 -19.64 3.79
N VAL A 254 8.12 -19.74 2.52
CA VAL A 254 6.73 -19.59 2.05
C VAL A 254 5.88 -20.80 2.46
N GLU A 255 6.40 -22.02 2.41
CA GLU A 255 5.72 -23.18 2.98
C GLU A 255 5.37 -22.97 4.46
N GLN A 256 6.29 -22.37 5.23
CA GLN A 256 6.02 -22.00 6.63
C GLN A 256 4.89 -20.95 6.75
N ILE A 257 4.86 -19.93 5.90
CA ILE A 257 3.77 -18.95 5.86
C ILE A 257 2.43 -19.65 5.64
N PHE A 258 2.34 -20.55 4.66
CA PHE A 258 1.11 -21.28 4.38
C PHE A 258 0.66 -22.18 5.53
N THR A 259 1.58 -22.80 6.26
CA THR A 259 1.23 -23.57 7.45
C THR A 259 0.75 -22.72 8.62
N GLN A 260 1.05 -21.43 8.60
CA GLN A 260 0.67 -20.45 9.63
C GLN A 260 -0.61 -19.66 9.29
N LEU A 261 -1.22 -19.90 8.12
CA LEU A 261 -2.49 -19.29 7.78
C LEU A 261 -3.53 -19.55 8.87
N HIS A 262 -4.16 -18.47 9.31
CA HIS A 262 -5.26 -18.52 10.26
C HIS A 262 -6.59 -18.40 9.50
N TRP A 263 -7.44 -19.42 9.59
CA TRP A 263 -8.71 -19.46 8.89
C TRP A 263 -9.81 -18.85 9.73
N THR A 264 -10.47 -17.82 9.19
CA THR A 264 -11.51 -17.05 9.89
C THR A 264 -12.42 -16.32 8.89
N GLU A 265 -13.42 -15.61 9.39
CA GLU A 265 -14.27 -14.73 8.60
C GLU A 265 -13.50 -13.46 8.19
N VAL A 266 -13.51 -13.19 6.89
CA VAL A 266 -12.87 -12.00 6.31
C VAL A 266 -13.83 -11.34 5.34
N ASP A 267 -13.99 -10.03 5.49
CA ASP A 267 -14.68 -9.19 4.53
C ASP A 267 -13.70 -8.29 3.77
N TYR A 268 -14.07 -7.86 2.57
CA TYR A 268 -13.28 -6.96 1.75
C TYR A 268 -14.06 -5.68 1.48
N LEU A 269 -13.48 -4.57 1.91
CA LEU A 269 -13.99 -3.24 1.65
C LEU A 269 -13.29 -2.66 0.42
N HIS A 270 -14.06 -2.09 -0.49
CA HIS A 270 -13.51 -1.35 -1.62
C HIS A 270 -14.45 -0.23 -2.04
N ASP A 271 -13.88 0.88 -2.46
CA ASP A 271 -14.61 1.94 -3.12
C ASP A 271 -14.84 1.62 -4.59
N ILE A 272 -15.84 2.25 -5.19
CA ILE A 272 -16.10 2.15 -6.63
C ILE A 272 -15.22 3.14 -7.41
N PRO A 273 -14.78 2.81 -8.64
CA PRO A 273 -14.05 3.74 -9.48
C PRO A 273 -14.86 5.02 -9.75
N GLY A 274 -14.19 6.17 -9.80
CA GLY A 274 -14.85 7.47 -9.95
C GLY A 274 -15.59 7.94 -8.70
N LYS A 275 -15.14 7.55 -7.51
CA LYS A 275 -15.69 7.93 -6.20
C LYS A 275 -16.10 9.40 -6.17
N ASN A 276 -17.38 9.67 -5.86
CA ASN A 276 -17.95 11.02 -5.76
C ASN A 276 -17.89 11.91 -7.03
N LYS A 277 -17.63 11.37 -8.22
CA LYS A 277 -17.51 12.15 -9.48
C LYS A 277 -18.72 13.03 -9.78
N GLN A 278 -19.91 12.65 -9.30
CA GLN A 278 -21.16 13.40 -9.55
C GLN A 278 -21.42 14.54 -8.56
N ARG A 279 -20.56 14.76 -7.56
CA ARG A 279 -20.75 15.80 -6.55
C ARG A 279 -19.98 17.07 -6.89
N ASN A 280 -20.55 18.23 -6.61
CA ASN A 280 -19.95 19.53 -6.89
C ASN A 280 -19.01 20.04 -5.79
N ASN A 281 -18.84 19.29 -4.67
CA ASN A 281 -17.97 19.64 -3.55
C ASN A 281 -16.92 18.54 -3.30
N LEU A 282 -15.92 18.81 -2.47
CA LEU A 282 -14.85 17.87 -2.11
C LEU A 282 -15.25 16.82 -1.06
N GLY A 283 -16.50 16.85 -0.57
CA GLY A 283 -17.03 15.89 0.37
C GLY A 283 -17.76 14.74 -0.31
N GLY A 284 -18.31 13.84 0.49
CA GLY A 284 -19.25 12.82 0.00
C GLY A 284 -19.06 11.43 0.59
N GLY A 285 -17.95 11.17 1.23
CA GLY A 285 -17.61 9.83 1.74
C GLY A 285 -17.40 8.82 0.60
N GLY A 286 -17.36 7.56 0.94
CA GLY A 286 -17.24 6.41 0.03
C GLY A 286 -17.80 5.17 0.70
N GLN A 287 -17.81 4.04 -0.01
CA GLN A 287 -18.23 2.77 0.58
C GLN A 287 -17.29 2.36 1.72
N THR A 288 -15.98 2.46 1.50
CA THR A 288 -14.97 2.16 2.53
C THR A 288 -15.11 3.10 3.73
N THR A 289 -15.32 4.41 3.51
CA THR A 289 -15.57 5.38 4.58
C THR A 289 -16.81 5.02 5.41
N ALA A 290 -17.92 4.73 4.74
CA ALA A 290 -19.19 4.37 5.41
C ALA A 290 -19.04 3.08 6.23
N SER A 291 -18.41 2.06 5.68
CA SER A 291 -18.14 0.78 6.35
C SER A 291 -17.22 0.95 7.57
N LEU A 292 -16.16 1.76 7.45
CA LEU A 292 -15.27 2.03 8.59
C LEU A 292 -15.96 2.80 9.71
N ILE A 293 -16.81 3.78 9.39
CA ILE A 293 -17.64 4.48 10.38
C ILE A 293 -18.58 3.50 11.07
N GLU A 294 -19.23 2.61 10.32
CA GLU A 294 -20.12 1.58 10.88
C GLU A 294 -19.36 0.65 11.83
N LEU A 295 -18.20 0.14 11.42
CA LEU A 295 -17.36 -0.73 12.26
C LEU A 295 -16.92 -0.01 13.54
N LEU A 296 -16.39 1.21 13.43
CA LEU A 296 -15.96 2.01 14.56
C LEU A 296 -17.11 2.35 15.52
N SER A 297 -18.35 2.55 15.00
CA SER A 297 -19.52 2.87 15.84
C SER A 297 -19.91 1.74 16.80
N ARG A 298 -19.47 0.51 16.51
CA ARG A 298 -19.71 -0.69 17.32
C ARG A 298 -18.72 -0.83 18.48
N ALA A 299 -17.68 0.03 18.55
CA ALA A 299 -16.69 -0.02 19.61
C ALA A 299 -17.32 0.21 20.98
N GLU A 300 -16.98 -0.65 21.95
CA GLU A 300 -17.47 -0.62 23.32
C GLU A 300 -16.35 -0.34 24.36
N LYS A 301 -15.09 -0.67 24.03
CA LYS A 301 -13.97 -0.62 24.98
C LYS A 301 -12.79 0.20 24.48
N GLU A 302 -12.25 -0.17 23.30
CA GLU A 302 -11.00 0.40 22.80
C GLU A 302 -10.94 0.41 21.28
N VAL A 303 -10.38 1.48 20.72
CA VAL A 303 -10.00 1.59 19.33
C VAL A 303 -8.51 1.93 19.24
N LEU A 304 -7.73 1.09 18.57
CA LEU A 304 -6.32 1.34 18.26
C LEU A 304 -6.20 1.63 16.78
N ILE A 305 -5.50 2.69 16.41
CA ILE A 305 -5.35 3.14 15.01
C ILE A 305 -3.87 3.37 14.70
N GLU A 306 -3.43 2.94 13.54
CA GLU A 306 -2.23 3.42 12.84
C GLU A 306 -2.63 4.14 11.57
N SER A 307 -2.18 5.38 11.41
CA SER A 307 -2.38 6.15 10.20
C SER A 307 -1.23 7.14 10.01
N PRO A 308 -0.56 7.15 8.86
CA PRO A 308 0.55 8.08 8.58
C PRO A 308 0.11 9.54 8.64
N TYR A 309 -1.14 9.79 8.25
CA TYR A 309 -1.76 11.11 8.23
C TYR A 309 -2.99 11.09 9.13
N LEU A 310 -3.12 12.12 9.96
CA LEU A 310 -4.19 12.27 10.94
C LEU A 310 -4.83 13.65 10.80
N ILE A 311 -5.79 13.76 9.90
CA ILE A 311 -6.54 15.00 9.66
C ILE A 311 -8.01 14.63 9.73
N MET A 312 -8.72 15.10 10.76
CA MET A 312 -10.13 14.75 10.91
C MET A 312 -10.96 15.34 9.78
N PRO A 313 -11.64 14.50 9.01
CA PRO A 313 -12.62 14.96 8.03
C PRO A 313 -13.83 15.59 8.73
N GLU A 314 -14.69 16.25 7.96
CA GLU A 314 -15.96 16.82 8.45
C GLU A 314 -16.77 15.75 9.21
N GLY A 315 -17.26 16.09 10.40
CA GLY A 315 -18.00 15.19 11.29
C GLY A 315 -17.12 14.23 12.12
N GLY A 316 -15.83 14.13 11.84
CA GLY A 316 -14.92 13.22 12.58
C GLY A 316 -14.82 13.57 14.08
N TYR A 317 -14.77 14.86 14.42
CA TYR A 317 -14.75 15.29 15.83
C TYR A 317 -15.99 14.85 16.60
N ASP A 318 -17.17 15.04 16.03
CA ASP A 318 -18.44 14.65 16.68
C ASP A 318 -18.53 13.14 16.82
N PHE A 319 -18.07 12.42 15.82
CA PHE A 319 -18.01 10.96 15.85
C PHE A 319 -17.12 10.44 17.00
N PHE A 320 -15.87 10.90 17.08
CA PHE A 320 -14.95 10.45 18.14
C PHE A 320 -15.37 10.96 19.51
N SER A 321 -15.93 12.16 19.61
CA SER A 321 -16.55 12.66 20.87
C SER A 321 -17.66 11.72 21.34
N GLY A 322 -18.49 11.23 20.42
CA GLY A 322 -19.52 10.24 20.72
C GLY A 322 -18.96 8.92 21.25
N LEU A 323 -17.87 8.40 20.70
CA LEU A 323 -17.20 7.19 21.21
C LEU A 323 -16.61 7.40 22.61
N LEU A 324 -15.87 8.49 22.79
CA LEU A 324 -15.23 8.82 24.06
C LEU A 324 -16.27 9.04 25.17
N SER A 325 -17.42 9.67 24.86
CA SER A 325 -18.50 9.85 25.81
C SER A 325 -19.17 8.54 26.27
N LYS A 326 -19.07 7.49 25.48
CA LYS A 326 -19.49 6.11 25.84
C LYS A 326 -18.43 5.39 26.70
N GLY A 327 -17.26 6.00 26.92
CA GLY A 327 -16.15 5.41 27.68
C GLY A 327 -15.18 4.58 26.80
N VAL A 328 -15.32 4.61 25.48
CA VAL A 328 -14.38 3.96 24.55
C VAL A 328 -13.05 4.68 24.60
N LYS A 329 -11.95 3.95 24.78
CA LYS A 329 -10.59 4.49 24.70
C LYS A 329 -10.14 4.54 23.24
N VAL A 330 -9.64 5.67 22.79
CA VAL A 330 -9.11 5.84 21.45
C VAL A 330 -7.63 6.19 21.50
N ALA A 331 -6.78 5.39 20.86
CA ALA A 331 -5.35 5.63 20.79
C ALA A 331 -4.87 5.53 19.33
N ILE A 332 -4.09 6.52 18.90
CA ILE A 332 -3.66 6.68 17.49
C ILE A 332 -2.14 6.83 17.43
N VAL A 333 -1.49 6.06 16.55
CA VAL A 333 -0.10 6.30 16.14
C VAL A 333 -0.11 7.01 14.80
N THR A 334 0.62 8.11 14.71
CA THR A 334 0.80 8.87 13.46
C THR A 334 2.25 9.36 13.33
N ASN A 335 2.61 9.98 12.22
CA ASN A 335 3.97 10.49 12.05
C ASN A 335 4.22 11.74 12.87
N SER A 336 5.43 11.84 13.43
CA SER A 336 5.97 13.10 13.97
C SER A 336 6.42 14.03 12.83
N LEU A 337 6.69 15.30 13.16
CA LEU A 337 7.34 16.20 12.20
C LEU A 337 8.69 15.68 11.71
N ALA A 338 9.42 14.97 12.56
CA ALA A 338 10.73 14.43 12.24
C ALA A 338 10.66 13.25 11.25
N SER A 339 9.62 12.42 11.34
CA SER A 339 9.46 11.21 10.53
C SER A 339 8.58 11.38 9.30
N THR A 340 7.69 12.39 9.25
CA THR A 340 6.74 12.52 8.13
C THR A 340 7.43 12.71 6.77
N ASP A 341 6.91 12.01 5.77
CA ASP A 341 7.21 12.15 4.33
C ASP A 341 6.44 13.31 3.67
N ASN A 342 5.29 13.72 4.26
CA ASN A 342 4.37 14.69 3.70
C ASN A 342 4.13 15.86 4.66
N LEU A 343 4.83 16.98 4.43
CA LEU A 343 4.72 18.19 5.26
C LEU A 343 3.37 18.89 5.15
N GLN A 344 2.69 18.76 4.00
CA GLN A 344 1.36 19.32 3.82
C GLN A 344 0.35 18.59 4.70
N ALA A 345 0.35 17.25 4.65
CA ALA A 345 -0.49 16.45 5.53
C ALA A 345 -0.16 16.67 7.02
N TYR A 346 1.14 16.75 7.35
CA TYR A 346 1.54 17.09 8.72
C TYR A 346 1.04 18.47 9.16
N SER A 347 1.03 19.47 8.27
CA SER A 347 0.52 20.81 8.60
C SER A 347 -0.97 20.79 8.95
N GLY A 348 -1.77 19.96 8.27
CA GLY A 348 -3.18 19.73 8.59
C GLY A 348 -3.35 19.11 10.00
N TYR A 349 -2.58 18.05 10.29
CA TYR A 349 -2.55 17.44 11.62
C TYR A 349 -2.10 18.45 12.69
N HIS A 350 -1.04 19.21 12.45
CA HIS A 350 -0.50 20.19 13.38
C HIS A 350 -1.54 21.22 13.84
N LYS A 351 -2.37 21.72 12.94
CA LYS A 351 -3.51 22.61 13.27
C LYS A 351 -4.52 21.97 14.20
N GLN A 352 -4.71 20.67 14.09
CA GLN A 352 -5.78 19.91 14.74
C GLN A 352 -5.30 19.21 16.02
N LYS A 353 -3.99 19.03 16.20
CA LYS A 353 -3.36 18.24 17.27
C LYS A 353 -3.94 18.57 18.65
N GLN A 354 -3.90 19.84 19.04
CA GLN A 354 -4.37 20.24 20.38
C GLN A 354 -5.87 19.92 20.57
N LYS A 355 -6.70 20.18 19.57
CA LYS A 355 -8.13 19.89 19.63
C LYS A 355 -8.42 18.39 19.77
N LEU A 356 -7.62 17.54 19.15
CA LEU A 356 -7.74 16.07 19.25
C LEU A 356 -7.33 15.59 20.66
N LEU A 357 -6.27 16.16 21.22
CA LEU A 357 -5.83 15.88 22.59
C LEU A 357 -6.87 16.35 23.62
N ASP A 358 -7.42 17.55 23.46
CA ASP A 358 -8.47 18.10 24.33
C ASP A 358 -9.76 17.26 24.27
N LEU A 359 -10.02 16.59 23.15
CA LEU A 359 -11.13 15.65 23.02
C LEU A 359 -10.94 14.38 23.87
N GLY A 360 -9.69 14.05 24.24
CA GLY A 360 -9.34 12.87 25.02
C GLY A 360 -8.76 11.71 24.19
N ILE A 361 -8.38 11.94 22.95
CA ILE A 361 -7.69 10.95 22.11
C ILE A 361 -6.22 10.88 22.54
N SER A 362 -5.70 9.68 22.81
CA SER A 362 -4.28 9.46 23.04
C SER A 362 -3.54 9.38 21.71
N ILE A 363 -2.57 10.28 21.48
CA ILE A 363 -1.83 10.34 20.21
C ILE A 363 -0.36 10.08 20.48
N TYR A 364 0.23 9.20 19.66
CA TYR A 364 1.62 8.81 19.70
C TYR A 364 2.28 9.18 18.35
N GLU A 365 3.31 10.01 18.41
CA GLU A 365 4.03 10.51 17.23
C GLU A 365 5.26 9.66 16.97
N PHE A 366 5.26 8.91 15.86
CA PHE A 366 6.30 7.95 15.50
C PHE A 366 7.65 8.63 15.29
N LYS A 367 8.72 8.06 15.83
CA LYS A 367 10.07 8.61 15.79
C LYS A 367 10.76 8.30 14.47
N PRO A 368 11.67 9.16 13.98
CA PRO A 368 12.45 8.91 12.77
C PRO A 368 13.48 7.77 12.95
N ASN A 369 13.86 7.45 14.19
CA ASN A 369 14.77 6.36 14.56
C ASN A 369 14.13 5.51 15.66
N PRO A 370 13.05 4.76 15.38
CA PRO A 370 12.36 3.96 16.38
C PRO A 370 13.21 2.75 16.76
N GLY A 371 13.15 2.32 18.02
CA GLY A 371 13.88 1.13 18.49
C GLY A 371 13.51 -0.17 17.77
N ILE A 372 12.25 -0.22 17.28
CA ILE A 372 11.71 -1.38 16.56
C ILE A 372 12.38 -1.65 15.21
N HIS A 373 13.02 -0.66 14.58
CA HIS A 373 13.59 -0.84 13.24
C HIS A 373 14.60 -1.99 13.18
N ARG A 374 15.37 -2.23 14.25
CA ARG A 374 16.28 -3.38 14.36
C ARG A 374 15.59 -4.75 14.31
N GLN A 375 14.32 -4.81 14.65
CA GLN A 375 13.53 -6.04 14.63
C GLN A 375 12.78 -6.25 13.31
N LEU A 376 12.46 -5.15 12.63
CA LEU A 376 11.69 -5.17 11.39
C LEU A 376 12.57 -5.34 10.16
N ILE A 377 13.79 -4.78 10.18
CA ILE A 377 14.74 -4.89 9.07
C ILE A 377 15.76 -5.96 9.39
N ASP A 378 15.68 -7.08 8.71
CA ASP A 378 16.59 -8.19 8.92
C ASP A 378 18.06 -7.84 8.56
N ARG A 379 18.27 -6.86 7.64
CA ARG A 379 19.58 -6.35 7.22
C ARG A 379 20.00 -5.04 7.88
N TYR A 380 19.41 -4.67 9.01
CA TYR A 380 19.62 -3.35 9.65
C TYR A 380 21.11 -3.00 9.88
N GLU A 381 21.93 -3.95 10.32
CA GLU A 381 23.35 -3.71 10.62
C GLU A 381 24.19 -3.39 9.37
N GLN A 382 23.67 -3.67 8.18
CA GLN A 382 24.32 -3.45 6.89
C GLN A 382 23.95 -2.14 6.22
N LEU A 383 22.93 -1.43 6.71
CA LEU A 383 22.51 -0.12 6.20
C LEU A 383 23.57 0.99 6.38
N GLY A 384 24.73 0.65 6.98
CA GLY A 384 25.88 1.55 7.11
C GLY A 384 25.80 2.45 8.34
N LYS A 385 26.63 3.50 8.35
CA LYS A 385 26.77 4.41 9.50
C LYS A 385 25.62 5.38 9.68
N THR A 386 24.79 5.59 8.65
CA THR A 386 23.61 6.46 8.69
C THR A 386 22.37 5.58 8.65
N SER A 387 21.63 5.55 9.76
CA SER A 387 20.32 4.91 9.79
C SER A 387 19.34 5.70 8.93
N PRO A 388 18.58 5.08 8.00
CA PRO A 388 17.53 5.76 7.26
C PRO A 388 16.46 6.29 8.22
N ILE A 389 15.78 7.36 7.81
CA ILE A 389 14.58 7.83 8.51
C ILE A 389 13.50 6.78 8.35
N PHE A 390 12.84 6.43 9.45
CA PHE A 390 11.66 5.58 9.45
C PHE A 390 10.40 6.43 9.62
N ALA A 391 9.43 6.24 8.73
CA ALA A 391 8.10 6.81 8.88
C ALA A 391 7.05 5.71 9.01
N LEU A 392 6.00 5.99 9.76
CA LEU A 392 4.81 5.16 9.75
C LEU A 392 4.08 5.33 8.41
N HIS A 393 3.71 4.21 7.78
CA HIS A 393 2.83 4.22 6.61
C HIS A 393 1.70 3.18 6.70
N ALA A 394 1.67 2.35 7.75
CA ALA A 394 0.60 1.39 8.01
C ALA A 394 -0.76 2.09 8.21
N LYS A 395 -1.81 1.53 7.62
CA LYS A 395 -3.20 1.93 7.77
C LYS A 395 -3.95 0.74 8.35
N SER A 396 -3.99 0.69 9.68
CA SER A 396 -4.58 -0.43 10.40
C SER A 396 -5.40 0.07 11.58
N LEU A 397 -6.45 -0.64 11.92
CA LEU A 397 -7.17 -0.40 13.15
C LEU A 397 -7.58 -1.73 13.82
N VAL A 398 -7.70 -1.69 15.13
CA VAL A 398 -8.23 -2.79 15.93
C VAL A 398 -9.33 -2.24 16.84
N ILE A 399 -10.48 -2.91 16.85
CA ILE A 399 -11.64 -2.55 17.67
C ILE A 399 -11.88 -3.66 18.70
N ASP A 400 -11.86 -3.30 19.95
CA ASP A 400 -12.17 -4.14 21.12
C ASP A 400 -11.38 -5.45 21.23
N GLY A 401 -10.23 -5.53 20.52
CA GLY A 401 -9.41 -6.73 20.43
C GLY A 401 -10.10 -7.88 19.67
N GLN A 402 -11.09 -7.58 18.84
CA GLN A 402 -11.87 -8.55 18.07
C GLN A 402 -11.84 -8.29 16.57
N ILE A 403 -12.09 -7.06 16.14
CA ILE A 403 -12.14 -6.69 14.73
C ILE A 403 -10.83 -6.01 14.34
N THR A 404 -10.26 -6.41 13.21
CA THR A 404 -9.08 -5.78 12.61
C THR A 404 -9.40 -5.30 11.19
N TYR A 405 -8.99 -4.08 10.86
CA TYR A 405 -8.91 -3.61 9.48
C TYR A 405 -7.44 -3.40 9.10
N ILE A 406 -7.06 -3.85 7.90
CA ILE A 406 -5.78 -3.58 7.27
C ILE A 406 -6.06 -3.20 5.82
N GLY A 407 -5.56 -2.03 5.39
CA GLY A 407 -5.82 -1.57 4.03
C GLY A 407 -5.07 -0.30 3.66
N THR A 408 -5.71 0.52 2.84
CA THR A 408 -5.09 1.71 2.26
C THR A 408 -5.60 3.03 2.85
N PHE A 409 -6.69 3.00 3.64
CA PHE A 409 -7.42 4.16 4.13
C PHE A 409 -6.63 4.94 5.19
N ASN A 410 -6.24 6.17 4.89
CA ASN A 410 -5.71 7.12 5.86
C ASN A 410 -6.85 7.83 6.61
N PHE A 411 -6.59 8.24 7.86
CA PHE A 411 -7.52 9.09 8.59
C PHE A 411 -7.37 10.57 8.16
N ASP A 412 -7.72 10.83 6.90
CA ASP A 412 -7.68 12.14 6.27
C ASP A 412 -8.88 12.40 5.33
N PRO A 413 -9.18 13.67 5.00
CA PRO A 413 -10.28 14.02 4.10
C PRO A 413 -10.11 13.48 2.68
N ARG A 414 -8.87 13.28 2.23
CA ARG A 414 -8.57 12.76 0.89
C ARG A 414 -9.01 11.30 0.76
N SER A 415 -8.61 10.44 1.71
CA SER A 415 -9.07 9.05 1.77
C SER A 415 -10.57 8.95 2.00
N ALA A 416 -11.12 9.82 2.85
CA ALA A 416 -12.55 9.82 3.12
C ALA A 416 -13.39 10.16 1.87
N ASN A 417 -12.94 11.10 1.03
CA ASN A 417 -13.81 11.75 0.04
C ASN A 417 -13.35 11.66 -1.42
N LEU A 418 -12.05 11.54 -1.69
CA LEU A 418 -11.46 11.70 -3.02
C LEU A 418 -10.86 10.42 -3.57
N ASN A 419 -9.93 9.83 -2.83
CA ASN A 419 -9.26 8.61 -3.24
C ASN A 419 -10.18 7.40 -3.09
N THR A 420 -10.08 6.46 -4.01
CA THR A 420 -10.60 5.12 -3.76
C THR A 420 -9.67 4.39 -2.80
N GLU A 421 -10.24 3.60 -1.92
CA GLU A 421 -9.54 2.87 -0.87
C GLU A 421 -10.03 1.43 -0.79
N VAL A 422 -9.14 0.54 -0.38
CA VAL A 422 -9.43 -0.88 -0.18
C VAL A 422 -8.89 -1.38 1.15
N GLY A 423 -9.40 -2.50 1.61
CA GLY A 423 -8.85 -3.20 2.76
C GLY A 423 -9.67 -4.40 3.16
N VAL A 424 -9.11 -5.22 4.04
CA VAL A 424 -9.78 -6.37 4.62
C VAL A 424 -10.20 -6.08 6.05
N VAL A 425 -11.37 -6.60 6.39
CA VAL A 425 -11.88 -6.63 7.77
C VAL A 425 -11.87 -8.09 8.23
N ILE A 426 -11.21 -8.33 9.36
CA ILE A 426 -11.02 -9.66 9.93
C ILE A 426 -11.69 -9.66 11.29
N ASP A 427 -12.72 -10.49 11.47
CA ASP A 427 -13.41 -10.68 12.74
C ASP A 427 -12.81 -11.90 13.45
N ASP A 428 -11.71 -11.67 14.15
CA ASP A 428 -10.98 -12.74 14.86
C ASP A 428 -10.09 -12.16 15.96
N SER A 429 -10.29 -12.63 17.17
CA SER A 429 -9.58 -12.16 18.37
C SER A 429 -8.07 -12.45 18.33
N LYS A 430 -7.65 -13.55 17.71
CA LYS A 430 -6.22 -13.91 17.62
C LYS A 430 -5.47 -12.97 16.68
N ILE A 431 -6.05 -12.69 15.50
CA ILE A 431 -5.50 -11.70 14.55
C ILE A 431 -5.55 -10.31 15.16
N ALA A 432 -6.68 -9.92 15.77
CA ALA A 432 -6.82 -8.64 16.43
C ALA A 432 -5.79 -8.45 17.55
N HIS A 433 -5.53 -9.49 18.35
CA HIS A 433 -4.50 -9.45 19.38
C HIS A 433 -3.08 -9.29 18.80
N GLN A 434 -2.75 -10.00 17.72
CA GLN A 434 -1.47 -9.88 17.02
C GLN A 434 -1.24 -8.45 16.53
N VAL A 435 -2.22 -7.86 15.83
CA VAL A 435 -2.12 -6.49 15.28
C VAL A 435 -2.13 -5.46 16.40
N ALA A 436 -2.99 -5.62 17.43
CA ALA A 436 -3.00 -4.75 18.59
C ALA A 436 -1.66 -4.73 19.36
N GLN A 437 -0.99 -5.88 19.48
CA GLN A 437 0.35 -5.94 20.06
C GLN A 437 1.37 -5.17 19.24
N ALA A 438 1.30 -5.26 17.91
CA ALA A 438 2.19 -4.51 17.01
C ALA A 438 1.94 -2.99 17.15
N ILE A 439 0.67 -2.55 17.12
CA ILE A 439 0.29 -1.14 17.32
C ILE A 439 0.77 -0.62 18.68
N ARG A 440 0.52 -1.37 19.76
CA ARG A 440 0.97 -0.97 21.12
C ARG A 440 2.49 -0.95 21.24
N ARG A 441 3.22 -1.78 20.51
CA ARG A 441 4.67 -1.73 20.45
C ARG A 441 5.15 -0.46 19.78
N ASP A 442 4.49 -0.05 18.68
CA ASP A 442 4.79 1.21 17.98
C ASP A 442 4.49 2.44 18.86
N MET A 443 3.58 2.34 19.83
CA MET A 443 3.30 3.37 20.85
C MET A 443 4.34 3.48 21.97
N GLN A 444 5.23 2.49 22.14
CA GLN A 444 6.19 2.50 23.24
C GLN A 444 7.16 3.70 23.15
N PRO A 445 7.68 4.18 24.29
CA PRO A 445 8.53 5.36 24.33
C PRO A 445 9.81 5.27 23.50
N GLU A 446 10.32 4.08 23.20
CA GLU A 446 11.44 3.88 22.28
C GLU A 446 11.07 4.11 20.81
N ASN A 447 9.78 3.99 20.45
CA ASN A 447 9.29 4.07 19.07
C ASN A 447 8.52 5.36 18.78
N SER A 448 7.83 5.91 19.76
CA SER A 448 6.99 7.12 19.61
C SER A 448 7.17 8.10 20.76
N TRP A 449 6.79 9.34 20.51
CA TRP A 449 6.58 10.36 21.53
C TRP A 449 5.10 10.45 21.88
N ASP A 450 4.78 10.66 23.14
CA ASP A 450 3.42 11.05 23.55
C ASP A 450 3.17 12.50 23.12
N ALA A 451 2.19 12.70 22.27
CA ALA A 451 1.88 14.00 21.68
C ALA A 451 1.34 15.03 22.70
N SER A 452 0.91 14.59 23.89
CA SER A 452 0.49 15.46 24.98
C SER A 452 1.68 16.19 25.65
N VAL A 453 2.90 15.67 25.45
CA VAL A 453 4.15 16.26 25.91
C VAL A 453 4.84 16.91 24.73
N ASP A 454 4.99 18.23 24.73
CA ASP A 454 5.52 19.03 23.60
C ASP A 454 7.01 18.75 23.34
N ILE A 455 7.29 17.55 22.81
CA ILE A 455 8.64 17.05 22.45
C ILE A 455 8.86 17.05 20.93
N ASP A 456 7.81 17.29 20.17
CA ASP A 456 7.67 17.15 18.74
C ASP A 456 8.73 17.88 17.90
N GLN A 457 9.34 18.89 18.46
CA GLN A 457 10.29 19.73 17.72
C GLN A 457 11.76 19.33 17.93
N GLN A 458 12.06 18.31 18.73
CA GLN A 458 13.44 17.90 18.99
C GLN A 458 14.07 17.26 17.75
N GLY A 459 15.20 17.80 17.30
CA GLY A 459 15.95 17.30 16.15
C GLY A 459 15.48 17.82 14.78
N VAL A 460 14.40 18.62 14.69
CA VAL A 460 13.91 19.17 13.43
C VAL A 460 14.52 20.54 13.14
N GLY A 461 15.07 20.72 11.92
CA GLY A 461 15.67 21.99 11.50
C GLY A 461 14.64 23.11 11.37
N PHE A 462 15.08 24.37 11.61
CA PHE A 462 14.25 25.57 11.52
C PHE A 462 13.47 25.69 10.21
N LEU A 463 14.09 25.35 9.07
CA LEU A 463 13.45 25.45 7.76
C LEU A 463 12.23 24.51 7.62
N LYS A 464 12.32 23.29 8.13
CA LYS A 464 11.21 22.32 8.08
C LYS A 464 10.02 22.80 8.94
N ARG A 465 10.28 23.42 10.10
CA ARG A 465 9.25 24.05 10.95
C ARG A 465 8.58 25.23 10.24
N LEU A 466 9.38 26.14 9.68
CA LEU A 466 8.86 27.29 8.93
C LEU A 466 8.00 26.84 7.73
N GLN A 467 8.36 25.77 7.05
CA GLN A 467 7.54 25.21 5.98
C GLN A 467 6.18 24.72 6.49
N VAL A 468 6.12 24.02 7.62
CA VAL A 468 4.86 23.58 8.22
C VAL A 468 4.00 24.77 8.63
N ASP A 469 4.59 25.80 9.23
CA ASP A 469 3.87 27.01 9.60
C ASP A 469 3.26 27.71 8.38
N LEU A 470 4.02 27.80 7.27
CA LEU A 470 3.54 28.38 6.01
C LEU A 470 2.40 27.55 5.39
N TRP A 471 2.54 26.22 5.33
CA TRP A 471 1.48 25.32 4.85
C TRP A 471 0.23 25.39 5.74
N SER A 472 0.41 25.59 7.04
CA SER A 472 -0.70 25.71 8.01
C SER A 472 -1.57 26.94 7.79
N LEU A 473 -1.07 27.99 7.11
CA LEU A 473 -1.85 29.17 6.75
C LEU A 473 -2.80 28.93 5.57
N LEU A 474 -2.58 27.87 4.79
CA LEU A 474 -3.39 27.59 3.61
C LEU A 474 -4.60 26.71 3.95
N PRO A 475 -5.75 26.89 3.28
CA PRO A 475 -6.94 26.09 3.49
C PRO A 475 -6.89 24.76 2.72
N LEU A 476 -5.87 23.92 2.99
CA LEU A 476 -5.61 22.69 2.26
C LEU A 476 -6.36 21.48 2.83
N ASP A 477 -6.90 21.57 4.05
CA ASP A 477 -7.51 20.46 4.78
C ASP A 477 -8.46 19.58 3.94
N PRO A 478 -9.31 20.11 3.02
CA PRO A 478 -10.23 19.27 2.24
C PRO A 478 -9.55 18.36 1.19
N ILE A 479 -8.28 18.61 0.86
CA ILE A 479 -7.51 17.87 -0.16
C ILE A 479 -6.31 17.12 0.41
N LEU A 480 -6.09 17.25 1.69
CA LEU A 480 -5.04 16.54 2.42
C LEU A 480 -5.52 15.18 2.91
#